data_e191322fe4b922f2564b5d1f403d172e
#
_entry.id   e191322fe4b922f2564b5d1f403d172e
#
_cell.length_a   1.000
_cell.length_b   1.000
_cell.length_c   1.000
_cell.angle_alpha   90.00
_cell.angle_beta   90.00
_cell.angle_gamma   90.00
#
_symmetry.space_group_name_H-M   'P 1'
#
loop_
_entity.id
_entity.type
_entity.pdbx_description
1 polymer ?
#
loop_
_entity_poly.entity_id
_entity_poly.type
_entity_poly.pdbx_seq_one_letter_code
_entity_poly.pdbx_strand_id
1 'polypeptide(L)'
;MGFFFSVQSLRLHHKLPPNTEFLILDNNPESDHGRQIKHLAKSIPEMRVVDVVDRTSSFIKYDAFHLAKGDVILGLDCHVLLAPGFIDNLMEYWSWNPNSKNMVSGPLLYDNMVSTSDLMRPVWNGHDFGVWGDDKGAVAKGDPYEVPMQGMGCFSFIRKNAPKISDKFSGFGGEEWYMAEKTRQNGGVVVCLPQLKWNHRFDWPKRTFPLVLHDKIVNYYVAFLDLYGDLMHPACVEMTQYWNAQVPTDDLGNAIREAMTRLGLPFVG
;
A
#
# COMPACT_ATOMS: atom_id res chain seq x y z
N MET A 1 12.13 -10.84 11.88
CA MET A 1 13.03 -9.78 12.41
C MET A 1 12.65 -8.37 11.94
N GLY A 2 12.19 -8.15 10.69
CA GLY A 2 11.83 -6.81 10.19
C GLY A 2 10.87 -6.07 11.10
N PHE A 3 9.74 -6.68 11.41
CA PHE A 3 8.71 -6.12 12.29
C PHE A 3 9.26 -5.56 13.62
N PHE A 4 10.09 -6.33 14.33
CA PHE A 4 10.67 -5.89 15.59
C PHE A 4 11.50 -4.61 15.41
N PHE A 5 12.35 -4.56 14.38
CA PHE A 5 13.19 -3.39 14.12
C PHE A 5 12.36 -2.17 13.71
N SER A 6 11.32 -2.34 12.89
CA SER A 6 10.45 -1.23 12.51
C SER A 6 9.74 -0.62 13.72
N VAL A 7 9.14 -1.43 14.60
CA VAL A 7 8.45 -0.95 15.80
C VAL A 7 9.43 -0.30 16.77
N GLN A 8 10.57 -0.93 17.03
CA GLN A 8 11.53 -0.37 17.99
C GLN A 8 12.23 0.88 17.44
N SER A 9 12.46 0.96 16.12
CA SER A 9 12.98 2.18 15.49
C SER A 9 12.00 3.35 15.67
N LEU A 10 10.70 3.13 15.46
CA LEU A 10 9.68 4.15 15.71
C LEU A 10 9.72 4.65 17.17
N ARG A 11 9.76 3.72 18.12
CA ARG A 11 9.76 4.06 19.56
C ARG A 11 11.06 4.74 20.06
N LEU A 12 12.20 4.41 19.45
CA LEU A 12 13.50 4.93 19.88
C LEU A 12 13.87 6.26 19.21
N HIS A 13 13.46 6.46 17.95
CA HIS A 13 13.98 7.55 17.13
C HIS A 13 12.94 8.60 16.76
N HIS A 14 11.66 8.38 17.13
CA HIS A 14 10.59 9.32 16.82
C HIS A 14 9.81 9.73 18.06
N LYS A 15 9.45 11.00 18.13
CA LYS A 15 8.51 11.50 19.12
C LYS A 15 7.09 11.14 18.64
N LEU A 16 6.55 10.07 19.21
CA LEU A 16 5.20 9.64 18.88
C LEU A 16 4.16 10.56 19.53
N PRO A 17 3.07 10.92 18.81
CA PRO A 17 1.97 11.66 19.40
C PRO A 17 1.36 10.93 20.60
N PRO A 18 0.79 11.66 21.58
CA PRO A 18 -0.02 11.04 22.63
C PRO A 18 -1.14 10.17 22.01
N ASN A 19 -1.43 9.03 22.63
CA ASN A 19 -2.45 8.07 22.17
C ASN A 19 -2.14 7.40 20.82
N THR A 20 -0.89 7.36 20.40
CA THR A 20 -0.47 6.53 19.26
C THR A 20 -0.78 5.06 19.56
N GLU A 21 -1.40 4.35 18.62
CA GLU A 21 -1.49 2.89 18.67
C GLU A 21 -0.63 2.25 17.56
N PHE A 22 -0.02 1.13 17.87
CA PHE A 22 0.54 0.21 16.87
C PHE A 22 -0.50 -0.87 16.58
N LEU A 23 -1.25 -0.70 15.50
CA LEU A 23 -2.18 -1.71 15.02
C LEU A 23 -1.46 -2.69 14.09
N ILE A 24 -1.35 -3.93 14.51
CA ILE A 24 -0.69 -5.00 13.77
C ILE A 24 -1.75 -5.92 13.19
N LEU A 25 -1.78 -6.05 11.88
CA LEU A 25 -2.64 -6.98 11.16
C LEU A 25 -1.80 -8.21 10.80
N ASP A 26 -2.03 -9.32 11.48
CA ASP A 26 -1.26 -10.54 11.33
C ASP A 26 -2.04 -11.57 10.53
N ASN A 27 -1.62 -11.83 9.29
CA ASN A 27 -2.24 -12.83 8.42
C ASN A 27 -1.59 -14.22 8.50
N ASN A 28 -0.66 -14.42 9.45
CA ASN A 28 -0.06 -15.71 9.74
C ASN A 28 0.15 -15.93 11.25
N PRO A 29 -0.91 -15.76 12.07
CA PRO A 29 -0.81 -15.65 13.53
C PRO A 29 -0.33 -16.92 14.22
N GLU A 30 -0.48 -18.09 13.58
CA GLU A 30 -0.06 -19.38 14.12
C GLU A 30 1.41 -19.72 13.79
N SER A 31 2.08 -18.90 12.99
CA SER A 31 3.51 -19.05 12.71
C SER A 31 4.37 -18.73 13.94
N ASP A 32 5.63 -19.15 13.90
CA ASP A 32 6.61 -18.73 14.92
C ASP A 32 6.74 -17.20 15.00
N HIS A 33 6.64 -16.51 13.87
CA HIS A 33 6.67 -15.05 13.82
C HIS A 33 5.42 -14.43 14.44
N GLY A 34 4.22 -14.95 14.15
CA GLY A 34 2.97 -14.50 14.77
C GLY A 34 3.00 -14.66 16.29
N ARG A 35 3.47 -15.80 16.79
CA ARG A 35 3.66 -16.02 18.24
C ARG A 35 4.65 -15.01 18.86
N GLN A 36 5.76 -14.68 18.17
CA GLN A 36 6.73 -13.68 18.61
C GLN A 36 6.12 -12.27 18.63
N ILE A 37 5.30 -11.91 17.64
CA ILE A 37 4.57 -10.63 17.59
C ILE A 37 3.63 -10.51 18.78
N LYS A 38 2.83 -11.55 19.05
CA LYS A 38 1.91 -11.59 20.20
C LYS A 38 2.67 -11.52 21.54
N HIS A 39 3.86 -12.15 21.61
CA HIS A 39 4.71 -12.04 22.79
C HIS A 39 5.24 -10.61 23.00
N LEU A 40 5.74 -9.98 21.95
CA LEU A 40 6.21 -8.60 21.98
C LEU A 40 5.10 -7.62 22.39
N ALA A 41 3.88 -7.81 21.90
CA ALA A 41 2.73 -6.97 22.21
C ALA A 41 2.40 -6.93 23.72
N LYS A 42 2.72 -7.98 24.49
CA LYS A 42 2.56 -7.98 25.95
C LYS A 42 3.42 -6.96 26.67
N SER A 43 4.53 -6.55 26.04
CA SER A 43 5.51 -5.59 26.61
C SER A 43 5.34 -4.17 26.09
N ILE A 44 4.39 -3.94 25.15
CA ILE A 44 4.17 -2.66 24.49
C ILE A 44 2.68 -2.31 24.65
N PRO A 45 2.30 -1.50 25.66
CA PRO A 45 0.90 -1.21 25.96
C PRO A 45 0.11 -0.58 24.81
N GLU A 46 0.78 0.20 23.95
CA GLU A 46 0.22 0.84 22.78
C GLU A 46 0.05 -0.10 21.57
N MET A 47 0.49 -1.38 21.66
CA MET A 47 0.42 -2.36 20.59
C MET A 47 -0.84 -3.22 20.70
N ARG A 48 -1.57 -3.30 19.59
CA ARG A 48 -2.74 -4.17 19.42
C ARG A 48 -2.54 -5.05 18.20
N VAL A 49 -2.63 -6.37 18.40
CA VAL A 49 -2.55 -7.36 17.33
C VAL A 49 -3.96 -7.83 16.98
N VAL A 50 -4.24 -7.89 15.70
CA VAL A 50 -5.48 -8.44 15.13
C VAL A 50 -5.11 -9.56 14.18
N ASP A 51 -5.57 -10.76 14.49
CA ASP A 51 -5.39 -11.93 13.63
C ASP A 51 -6.33 -11.84 12.42
N VAL A 52 -5.80 -11.95 11.22
CA VAL A 52 -6.55 -11.98 9.96
C VAL A 52 -6.30 -13.33 9.30
N VAL A 53 -7.12 -14.31 9.64
CA VAL A 53 -6.91 -15.74 9.27
C VAL A 53 -7.61 -16.15 7.98
N ASP A 54 -8.58 -15.36 7.53
CA ASP A 54 -9.46 -15.65 6.40
C ASP A 54 -8.93 -15.14 5.05
N ARG A 55 -7.84 -14.36 5.07
CA ARG A 55 -7.26 -13.77 3.87
C ARG A 55 -5.74 -13.82 3.86
N THR A 56 -5.18 -14.36 2.79
CA THR A 56 -3.76 -14.22 2.44
C THR A 56 -3.64 -13.14 1.38
N SER A 57 -3.46 -11.89 1.80
CA SER A 57 -3.39 -10.74 0.89
C SER A 57 -2.54 -9.61 1.45
N SER A 58 -1.82 -8.90 0.58
CA SER A 58 -1.16 -7.63 0.93
C SER A 58 -2.18 -6.52 1.23
N PHE A 59 -3.41 -6.65 0.77
CA PHE A 59 -4.49 -5.70 0.98
C PHE A 59 -5.04 -5.65 2.41
N ILE A 60 -4.67 -6.57 3.29
CA ILE A 60 -5.11 -6.52 4.70
C ILE A 60 -4.71 -5.23 5.40
N LYS A 61 -3.65 -4.55 4.96
CA LYS A 61 -3.22 -3.25 5.51
C LYS A 61 -4.32 -2.19 5.45
N TYR A 62 -5.28 -2.30 4.53
CA TYR A 62 -6.39 -1.37 4.39
C TYR A 62 -7.53 -1.63 5.38
N ASP A 63 -7.56 -2.78 6.04
CA ASP A 63 -8.47 -3.03 7.15
C ASP A 63 -8.19 -2.07 8.31
N ALA A 64 -6.97 -1.51 8.37
CA ALA A 64 -6.64 -0.45 9.32
C ALA A 64 -7.58 0.76 9.23
N PHE A 65 -8.15 1.06 8.04
CA PHE A 65 -9.10 2.18 7.89
C PHE A 65 -10.36 2.01 8.74
N HIS A 66 -10.75 0.77 9.03
CA HIS A 66 -11.91 0.43 9.87
C HIS A 66 -11.50 0.06 11.30
N LEU A 67 -10.33 -0.56 11.47
CA LEU A 67 -9.90 -1.12 12.74
C LEU A 67 -9.11 -0.14 13.60
N ALA A 68 -8.42 0.84 12.99
CA ALA A 68 -7.66 1.84 13.71
C ALA A 68 -8.57 2.78 14.53
N LYS A 69 -8.05 3.28 15.65
CA LYS A 69 -8.74 4.22 16.54
C LYS A 69 -8.29 5.67 16.33
N GLY A 70 -7.03 5.86 15.89
CA GLY A 70 -6.45 7.18 15.63
C GLY A 70 -7.13 7.91 14.47
N ASP A 71 -7.05 9.24 14.46
CA ASP A 71 -7.60 10.08 13.38
C ASP A 71 -6.70 10.09 12.15
N VAL A 72 -5.39 9.95 12.34
CA VAL A 72 -4.38 9.79 11.29
C VAL A 72 -3.93 8.35 11.22
N ILE A 73 -3.95 7.76 10.04
CA ILE A 73 -3.38 6.44 9.77
C ILE A 73 -2.05 6.62 9.06
N LEU A 74 -1.03 5.94 9.56
CA LEU A 74 0.23 5.70 8.86
C LEU A 74 0.36 4.19 8.61
N GLY A 75 0.14 3.77 7.36
CA GLY A 75 0.33 2.40 6.92
C GLY A 75 1.80 2.14 6.60
N LEU A 76 2.35 1.07 7.16
CA LEU A 76 3.74 0.67 6.96
C LEU A 76 3.84 -0.83 6.70
N ASP A 77 4.69 -1.20 5.74
CA ASP A 77 5.15 -2.58 5.66
C ASP A 77 6.06 -2.91 6.86
N CYS A 78 6.06 -4.16 7.28
CA CYS A 78 6.77 -4.60 8.50
C CYS A 78 8.31 -4.54 8.43
N HIS A 79 8.86 -4.03 7.35
CA HIS A 79 10.31 -3.90 7.11
C HIS A 79 10.71 -2.50 6.60
N VAL A 80 9.91 -1.50 6.99
CA VAL A 80 10.13 -0.08 6.68
C VAL A 80 10.78 0.62 7.87
N LEU A 81 11.72 1.52 7.57
CA LEU A 81 12.31 2.46 8.53
C LEU A 81 12.01 3.89 8.09
N LEU A 82 11.71 4.75 9.03
CA LEU A 82 11.41 6.17 8.79
C LEU A 82 12.64 7.03 9.09
N ALA A 83 12.92 8.02 8.25
CA ALA A 83 13.99 8.98 8.50
C ALA A 83 13.66 9.90 9.70
N PRO A 84 14.67 10.48 10.37
CA PRO A 84 14.44 11.42 11.46
C PRO A 84 13.52 12.58 11.06
N GLY A 85 12.61 12.97 11.95
CA GLY A 85 11.63 14.04 11.72
C GLY A 85 10.39 13.61 10.91
N PHE A 86 10.33 12.37 10.43
CA PHE A 86 9.19 11.88 9.62
C PHE A 86 7.84 12.10 10.34
N ILE A 87 7.72 11.63 11.58
CA ILE A 87 6.46 11.71 12.33
C ILE A 87 6.07 13.17 12.60
N ASP A 88 7.02 14.02 12.99
CA ASP A 88 6.75 15.44 13.25
C ASP A 88 6.25 16.15 11.99
N ASN A 89 6.92 15.96 10.85
CA ASN A 89 6.51 16.55 9.56
C ASN A 89 5.15 16.01 9.09
N LEU A 90 4.88 14.73 9.28
CA LEU A 90 3.59 14.13 8.92
C LEU A 90 2.45 14.72 9.76
N MET A 91 2.65 14.83 11.07
CA MET A 91 1.63 15.39 11.97
C MET A 91 1.43 16.89 11.73
N GLU A 92 2.48 17.63 11.42
CA GLU A 92 2.39 19.03 11.01
C GLU A 92 1.55 19.18 9.74
N TYR A 93 1.83 18.39 8.68
CA TYR A 93 1.05 18.41 7.46
C TYR A 93 -0.44 18.15 7.72
N TRP A 94 -0.78 17.12 8.52
CA TRP A 94 -2.16 16.81 8.82
C TRP A 94 -2.84 17.84 9.72
N SER A 95 -2.09 18.55 10.57
CA SER A 95 -2.63 19.65 11.38
C SER A 95 -3.13 20.81 10.53
N TRP A 96 -2.44 21.09 9.42
CA TRP A 96 -2.86 22.10 8.43
C TRP A 96 -3.93 21.60 7.45
N ASN A 97 -4.09 20.28 7.35
CA ASN A 97 -4.98 19.65 6.37
C ASN A 97 -6.00 18.66 7.01
N PRO A 98 -6.73 19.02 8.10
CA PRO A 98 -7.51 18.07 8.90
C PRO A 98 -8.74 17.48 8.20
N ASN A 99 -9.15 18.05 7.09
CA ASN A 99 -10.28 17.57 6.27
C ASN A 99 -9.84 17.05 4.89
N SER A 100 -8.55 16.95 4.64
CA SER A 100 -8.03 16.47 3.37
C SER A 100 -8.44 15.01 3.12
N LYS A 101 -8.62 14.68 1.85
CA LYS A 101 -8.86 13.34 1.32
C LYS A 101 -7.62 12.76 0.63
N ASN A 102 -6.50 13.45 0.73
CA ASN A 102 -5.27 13.07 0.05
C ASN A 102 -4.68 11.79 0.65
N MET A 103 -4.02 11.03 -0.22
CA MET A 103 -3.01 10.05 0.18
C MET A 103 -1.66 10.76 0.27
N VAL A 104 -0.97 10.59 1.38
CA VAL A 104 0.34 11.21 1.59
C VAL A 104 1.40 10.14 1.75
N SER A 105 2.51 10.31 1.08
CA SER A 105 3.74 9.53 1.24
C SER A 105 4.95 10.46 1.07
N GLY A 106 6.14 9.91 0.97
CA GLY A 106 7.36 10.66 0.71
C GLY A 106 8.38 9.84 -0.06
N PRO A 107 9.58 10.37 -0.28
CA PRO A 107 10.61 9.69 -1.04
C PRO A 107 11.06 8.38 -0.38
N LEU A 108 11.05 7.31 -1.18
CA LEU A 108 11.68 6.04 -0.86
C LEU A 108 13.20 6.22 -0.91
N LEU A 109 13.90 5.81 0.16
CA LEU A 109 15.34 5.64 0.21
C LEU A 109 15.69 4.18 -0.10
N TYR A 110 16.55 3.95 -1.06
CA TYR A 110 17.10 2.62 -1.31
C TYR A 110 18.12 2.21 -0.23
N ASP A 111 18.51 0.95 -0.20
CA ASP A 111 19.43 0.39 0.81
C ASP A 111 20.77 1.13 0.94
N ASN A 112 21.21 1.82 -0.11
CA ASN A 112 22.40 2.67 -0.08
C ASN A 112 22.20 4.01 0.67
N MET A 113 20.97 4.31 1.10
CA MET A 113 20.56 5.53 1.82
C MET A 113 20.86 6.86 1.10
N VAL A 114 21.17 6.79 -0.19
CA VAL A 114 21.52 7.94 -1.05
C VAL A 114 20.54 8.07 -2.22
N SER A 115 20.31 6.97 -2.93
CA SER A 115 19.36 6.94 -4.05
C SER A 115 17.94 7.03 -3.54
N THR A 116 17.10 7.80 -4.23
CA THR A 116 15.69 8.00 -3.88
C THR A 116 14.79 7.79 -5.09
N SER A 117 13.54 7.41 -4.82
CA SER A 117 12.42 7.55 -5.75
C SER A 117 11.27 8.18 -4.99
N ASP A 118 10.62 9.18 -5.57
CA ASP A 118 9.61 10.01 -4.93
C ASP A 118 8.22 9.87 -5.55
N LEU A 119 8.12 9.10 -6.64
CA LEU A 119 6.87 8.81 -7.34
C LEU A 119 6.92 7.43 -8.02
N MET A 120 5.75 6.94 -8.44
CA MET A 120 5.65 5.88 -9.42
C MET A 120 4.91 6.39 -10.66
N ARG A 121 5.39 5.99 -11.86
CA ARG A 121 4.74 6.29 -13.14
C ARG A 121 3.76 5.19 -13.48
N PRO A 122 2.52 5.49 -13.91
CA PRO A 122 1.49 4.50 -14.24
C PRO A 122 1.76 3.86 -15.61
N VAL A 123 2.79 3.06 -15.68
CA VAL A 123 3.19 2.31 -16.89
C VAL A 123 3.48 0.86 -16.55
N TRP A 124 3.19 -0.04 -17.50
CA TRP A 124 3.48 -1.45 -17.37
C TRP A 124 4.98 -1.73 -17.48
N ASN A 125 5.50 -2.57 -16.59
CA ASN A 125 6.87 -3.10 -16.64
C ASN A 125 6.89 -4.54 -16.11
N GLY A 126 7.15 -5.51 -16.97
CA GLY A 126 7.04 -6.93 -16.61
C GLY A 126 5.64 -7.26 -16.11
N HIS A 127 5.50 -7.76 -14.89
CA HIS A 127 4.20 -8.11 -14.32
C HIS A 127 3.64 -7.03 -13.38
N ASP A 128 4.17 -5.81 -13.41
CA ASP A 128 3.76 -4.72 -12.54
C ASP A 128 3.26 -3.51 -13.32
N PHE A 129 2.19 -2.90 -12.83
CA PHE A 129 1.73 -1.59 -13.28
C PHE A 129 2.22 -0.54 -12.28
N GLY A 130 3.30 0.13 -12.66
CA GLY A 130 3.96 1.13 -11.84
C GLY A 130 5.48 0.99 -11.89
N VAL A 131 6.15 2.07 -12.25
CA VAL A 131 7.61 2.13 -12.31
C VAL A 131 8.09 3.27 -11.42
N TRP A 132 8.97 2.95 -10.49
CA TRP A 132 9.62 3.94 -9.64
C TRP A 132 10.36 4.98 -10.47
N GLY A 133 10.24 6.24 -10.06
CA GLY A 133 10.84 7.38 -10.70
C GLY A 133 11.12 8.51 -9.72
N ASP A 134 11.71 9.58 -10.22
CA ASP A 134 12.04 10.76 -9.44
C ASP A 134 11.69 12.05 -10.15
N ASP A 135 11.32 13.08 -9.37
CA ASP A 135 11.30 14.49 -9.75
C ASP A 135 12.22 15.30 -8.83
N LYS A 136 13.51 15.26 -9.15
CA LYS A 136 14.53 15.94 -8.34
C LYS A 136 14.25 17.46 -8.18
N GLY A 137 13.61 18.07 -9.16
CA GLY A 137 13.26 19.49 -9.12
C GLY A 137 12.17 19.78 -8.10
N ALA A 138 11.13 18.94 -8.03
CA ALA A 138 10.07 19.05 -7.05
C ALA A 138 10.59 18.73 -5.63
N VAL A 139 11.36 17.66 -5.47
CA VAL A 139 11.97 17.29 -4.17
C VAL A 139 12.87 18.41 -3.64
N ALA A 140 13.64 19.06 -4.50
CA ALA A 140 14.56 20.13 -4.11
C ALA A 140 13.85 21.41 -3.60
N LYS A 141 12.60 21.66 -4.01
CA LYS A 141 11.79 22.79 -3.51
C LYS A 141 11.36 22.59 -2.06
N GLY A 142 11.22 21.34 -1.62
CA GLY A 142 10.81 21.01 -0.26
C GLY A 142 9.33 21.15 0.03
N ASP A 143 8.53 21.64 -0.92
CA ASP A 143 7.08 21.79 -0.78
C ASP A 143 6.35 20.48 -1.14
N PRO A 144 5.16 20.22 -0.56
CA PRO A 144 4.31 19.12 -0.99
C PRO A 144 3.93 19.25 -2.47
N TYR A 145 3.94 18.14 -3.22
CA TYR A 145 3.53 18.15 -4.63
C TYR A 145 2.76 16.89 -5.00
N GLU A 146 1.90 17.03 -6.02
CA GLU A 146 1.11 15.92 -6.52
C GLU A 146 1.97 14.98 -7.39
N VAL A 147 1.72 13.68 -7.23
CA VAL A 147 2.36 12.61 -8.01
C VAL A 147 1.30 11.65 -8.56
N PRO A 148 1.58 10.94 -9.66
CA PRO A 148 0.61 10.03 -10.26
C PRO A 148 0.21 8.89 -9.32
N MET A 149 1.16 8.28 -8.64
CA MET A 149 0.99 7.21 -7.66
C MET A 149 2.24 7.06 -6.79
N GLN A 150 2.10 6.32 -5.70
CA GLN A 150 3.17 6.01 -4.76
C GLN A 150 3.18 4.51 -4.43
N GLY A 151 4.33 4.02 -3.96
CA GLY A 151 4.42 2.67 -3.41
C GLY A 151 3.71 2.55 -2.07
N MET A 152 3.05 1.41 -1.88
CA MET A 152 2.18 1.18 -0.72
C MET A 152 2.91 0.61 0.50
N GLY A 153 4.25 0.66 0.51
CA GLY A 153 5.06 0.30 1.69
C GLY A 153 5.04 1.35 2.80
N CYS A 154 4.71 2.62 2.46
CA CYS A 154 4.55 3.72 3.42
C CYS A 154 3.54 4.73 2.86
N PHE A 155 2.42 4.92 3.56
CA PHE A 155 1.38 5.87 3.15
C PHE A 155 0.59 6.37 4.36
N SER A 156 -0.07 7.52 4.23
CA SER A 156 -0.88 8.10 5.29
C SER A 156 -2.18 8.73 4.78
N PHE A 157 -3.22 8.67 5.64
CA PHE A 157 -4.53 9.27 5.42
C PHE A 157 -5.09 9.86 6.72
N ILE A 158 -5.99 10.82 6.59
CA ILE A 158 -6.99 11.08 7.63
C ILE A 158 -8.02 9.95 7.58
N ARG A 159 -8.13 9.16 8.66
CA ARG A 159 -8.93 7.91 8.71
C ARG A 159 -10.37 8.09 8.22
N LYS A 160 -11.09 9.11 8.71
CA LYS A 160 -12.49 9.38 8.33
C LYS A 160 -12.66 9.71 6.83
N ASN A 161 -11.60 10.12 6.16
CA ASN A 161 -11.58 10.54 4.77
C ASN A 161 -10.86 9.52 3.85
N ALA A 162 -10.38 8.41 4.39
CA ALA A 162 -9.76 7.35 3.58
C ALA A 162 -10.75 6.78 2.56
N PRO A 163 -10.31 6.42 1.35
CA PRO A 163 -11.21 5.88 0.33
C PRO A 163 -11.73 4.50 0.74
N LYS A 164 -12.91 4.15 0.23
CA LYS A 164 -13.46 2.80 0.38
C LYS A 164 -12.73 1.84 -0.56
N ILE A 165 -12.16 0.80 -0.01
CA ILE A 165 -11.36 -0.22 -0.72
C ILE A 165 -12.18 -1.50 -0.85
N SER A 166 -12.07 -2.16 -2.00
CA SER A 166 -12.69 -3.47 -2.23
C SER A 166 -12.04 -4.54 -1.35
N ASP A 167 -12.84 -5.44 -0.81
CA ASP A 167 -12.41 -6.63 -0.05
C ASP A 167 -12.16 -7.86 -0.93
N LYS A 168 -12.24 -7.70 -2.25
CA LYS A 168 -12.17 -8.80 -3.24
C LYS A 168 -10.76 -9.18 -3.67
N PHE A 169 -9.75 -8.51 -3.14
CA PHE A 169 -8.35 -8.81 -3.42
C PHE A 169 -7.85 -10.02 -2.63
N SER A 170 -6.94 -10.79 -3.26
CA SER A 170 -6.19 -11.87 -2.60
C SER A 170 -4.74 -11.88 -3.09
N GLY A 171 -3.83 -12.57 -2.37
CA GLY A 171 -2.43 -12.63 -2.75
C GLY A 171 -1.75 -11.26 -2.75
N PHE A 172 -0.98 -10.95 -3.79
CA PHE A 172 -0.13 -9.77 -3.87
C PHE A 172 -0.26 -9.05 -5.23
N GLY A 173 -0.20 -7.69 -5.20
CA GLY A 173 -0.05 -6.83 -6.37
C GLY A 173 -1.34 -6.15 -6.83
N GLY A 174 -1.19 -5.08 -7.60
CA GLY A 174 -2.29 -4.28 -8.15
C GLY A 174 -2.76 -3.15 -7.25
N GLU A 175 -2.10 -2.90 -6.11
CA GLU A 175 -2.57 -1.98 -5.08
C GLU A 175 -2.20 -0.51 -5.33
N GLU A 176 -1.05 -0.23 -5.92
CA GLU A 176 -0.52 1.14 -6.02
C GLU A 176 -1.41 2.05 -6.88
N TRP A 177 -1.71 1.60 -8.10
CA TRP A 177 -2.60 2.33 -9.01
C TRP A 177 -4.02 2.38 -8.46
N TYR A 178 -4.53 1.25 -7.98
CA TYR A 178 -5.87 1.16 -7.42
C TYR A 178 -6.07 2.18 -6.29
N MET A 179 -5.14 2.24 -5.34
CA MET A 179 -5.23 3.18 -4.22
C MET A 179 -5.15 4.64 -4.68
N ALA A 180 -4.29 4.95 -5.65
CA ALA A 180 -4.18 6.29 -6.21
C ALA A 180 -5.50 6.72 -6.88
N GLU A 181 -6.11 5.87 -7.70
CA GLU A 181 -7.38 6.16 -8.36
C GLU A 181 -8.56 6.22 -7.39
N LYS A 182 -8.65 5.32 -6.40
CA LYS A 182 -9.66 5.39 -5.35
C LYS A 182 -9.55 6.70 -4.56
N THR A 183 -8.34 7.19 -4.33
CA THR A 183 -8.10 8.50 -3.70
C THR A 183 -8.66 9.62 -4.56
N ARG A 184 -8.41 9.61 -5.89
CA ARG A 184 -8.95 10.62 -6.84
C ARG A 184 -10.46 10.54 -6.94
N GLN A 185 -11.04 9.35 -7.05
CA GLN A 185 -12.50 9.16 -7.06
C GLN A 185 -13.15 9.68 -5.77
N ASN A 186 -12.44 9.60 -4.64
CA ASN A 186 -12.89 10.15 -3.36
C ASN A 186 -12.74 11.69 -3.26
N GLY A 187 -12.15 12.34 -4.27
CA GLY A 187 -11.92 13.79 -4.33
C GLY A 187 -10.64 14.26 -3.64
N GLY A 188 -9.66 13.37 -3.47
CA GLY A 188 -8.30 13.67 -3.03
C GLY A 188 -7.28 13.59 -4.17
N VAL A 189 -6.01 13.76 -3.83
CA VAL A 189 -4.85 13.54 -4.72
C VAL A 189 -3.77 12.76 -3.98
N VAL A 190 -2.83 12.20 -4.73
CA VAL A 190 -1.63 11.56 -4.16
C VAL A 190 -0.55 12.62 -4.01
N VAL A 191 -0.06 12.81 -2.79
CA VAL A 191 0.92 13.85 -2.45
C VAL A 191 2.23 13.22 -2.00
N CYS A 192 3.33 13.66 -2.59
CA CYS A 192 4.67 13.44 -2.05
C CYS A 192 5.07 14.62 -1.17
N LEU A 193 5.42 14.31 0.08
CA LEU A 193 6.05 15.24 1.01
C LEU A 193 7.56 14.95 1.03
N PRO A 194 8.42 15.85 0.54
CA PRO A 194 9.88 15.60 0.45
C PRO A 194 10.57 15.27 1.77
N GLN A 195 10.00 15.71 2.90
CA GLN A 195 10.51 15.47 4.24
C GLN A 195 10.20 14.07 4.78
N LEU A 196 9.20 13.37 4.19
CA LEU A 196 8.77 12.05 4.65
C LEU A 196 9.59 10.93 4.01
N LYS A 197 10.90 10.98 4.18
CA LYS A 197 11.79 9.94 3.65
C LYS A 197 11.65 8.65 4.44
N TRP A 198 11.57 7.52 3.73
CA TRP A 198 11.45 6.20 4.31
C TRP A 198 12.30 5.19 3.55
N ASN A 199 12.83 4.21 4.24
CA ASN A 199 13.63 3.13 3.65
C ASN A 199 12.82 1.84 3.66
N HIS A 200 12.89 1.10 2.55
CA HIS A 200 12.25 -0.19 2.38
C HIS A 200 13.30 -1.21 1.98
N ARG A 201 13.29 -2.35 2.63
CA ARG A 201 14.17 -3.44 2.29
C ARG A 201 13.57 -4.28 1.17
N PHE A 202 14.13 -4.20 -0.04
CA PHE A 202 13.70 -4.98 -1.21
C PHE A 202 14.41 -6.34 -1.32
N ASP A 203 15.66 -6.42 -0.88
CA ASP A 203 16.47 -7.63 -1.04
C ASP A 203 16.33 -8.56 0.16
N TRP A 204 15.69 -9.70 -0.07
CA TRP A 204 15.49 -10.75 0.92
C TRP A 204 16.10 -12.06 0.42
N PRO A 205 16.92 -12.76 1.23
CA PRO A 205 17.50 -14.05 0.85
C PRO A 205 16.46 -15.13 0.54
N LYS A 206 15.27 -15.02 1.12
CA LYS A 206 14.11 -15.90 0.85
C LYS A 206 12.84 -15.07 0.92
N ARG A 207 12.09 -15.02 -0.17
CA ARG A 207 10.72 -14.49 -0.15
C ARG A 207 9.83 -15.52 0.54
N THR A 208 9.14 -15.11 1.59
CA THR A 208 8.22 -15.98 2.35
C THR A 208 6.77 -15.80 1.90
N PHE A 209 6.43 -14.68 1.28
CA PHE A 209 5.10 -14.45 0.74
C PHE A 209 4.98 -15.07 -0.67
N PRO A 210 3.97 -15.90 -0.92
CA PRO A 210 3.80 -16.52 -2.23
C PRO A 210 3.42 -15.45 -3.28
N LEU A 211 4.24 -15.33 -4.33
CA LEU A 211 3.94 -14.49 -5.48
C LEU A 211 3.39 -15.38 -6.59
N VAL A 212 2.07 -15.42 -6.71
CA VAL A 212 1.36 -16.19 -7.75
C VAL A 212 0.93 -15.25 -8.84
N LEU A 213 1.40 -15.48 -10.08
CA LEU A 213 1.09 -14.62 -11.22
C LEU A 213 -0.41 -14.55 -11.50
N HIS A 214 -1.11 -15.67 -11.40
CA HIS A 214 -2.56 -15.72 -11.57
C HIS A 214 -3.28 -14.77 -10.60
N ASP A 215 -2.96 -14.83 -9.30
CA ASP A 215 -3.56 -13.94 -8.29
C ASP A 215 -3.30 -12.46 -8.61
N LYS A 216 -2.10 -12.14 -9.07
CA LYS A 216 -1.74 -10.78 -9.48
C LYS A 216 -2.59 -10.29 -10.64
N ILE A 217 -2.79 -11.12 -11.67
CA ILE A 217 -3.65 -10.78 -12.82
C ILE A 217 -5.09 -10.60 -12.34
N VAL A 218 -5.61 -11.51 -11.54
CA VAL A 218 -6.96 -11.38 -10.94
C VAL A 218 -7.10 -10.07 -10.18
N ASN A 219 -6.11 -9.71 -9.37
CA ASN A 219 -6.11 -8.44 -8.61
C ASN A 219 -6.16 -7.21 -9.53
N TYR A 220 -5.41 -7.20 -10.64
CA TYR A 220 -5.50 -6.11 -11.60
C TYR A 220 -6.92 -6.01 -12.21
N TYR A 221 -7.55 -7.14 -12.58
CA TYR A 221 -8.93 -7.10 -13.06
C TYR A 221 -9.92 -6.68 -11.98
N VAL A 222 -9.77 -7.15 -10.74
CA VAL A 222 -10.57 -6.65 -9.60
C VAL A 222 -10.41 -5.15 -9.45
N ALA A 223 -9.16 -4.64 -9.49
CA ALA A 223 -8.87 -3.21 -9.37
C ALA A 223 -9.53 -2.39 -10.49
N PHE A 224 -9.29 -2.76 -11.74
CA PHE A 224 -9.78 -2.00 -12.89
C PHE A 224 -11.30 -2.07 -13.03
N LEU A 225 -11.90 -3.22 -12.76
CA LEU A 225 -13.36 -3.36 -12.79
C LEU A 225 -14.05 -2.63 -11.63
N ASP A 226 -13.47 -2.62 -10.43
CA ASP A 226 -13.99 -1.83 -9.31
C ASP A 226 -13.85 -0.31 -9.55
N LEU A 227 -12.81 0.11 -10.29
CA LEU A 227 -12.61 1.51 -10.65
C LEU A 227 -13.52 1.98 -11.79
N TYR A 228 -13.67 1.18 -12.82
CA TYR A 228 -14.23 1.61 -14.11
C TYR A 228 -15.55 0.90 -14.48
N GLY A 229 -15.86 -0.21 -13.83
CA GLY A 229 -17.15 -0.91 -13.94
C GLY A 229 -17.35 -1.76 -15.20
N ASP A 230 -16.48 -1.65 -16.20
CA ASP A 230 -16.67 -2.30 -17.52
C ASP A 230 -15.33 -2.76 -18.12
N LEU A 231 -15.31 -3.99 -18.65
CA LEU A 231 -14.18 -4.53 -19.44
C LEU A 231 -13.91 -3.75 -20.74
N MET A 232 -14.93 -3.08 -21.29
CA MET A 232 -14.79 -2.25 -22.49
C MET A 232 -14.26 -0.85 -22.20
N HIS A 233 -14.10 -0.49 -20.94
CA HIS A 233 -13.44 0.76 -20.59
C HIS A 233 -12.00 0.79 -21.17
N PRO A 234 -11.55 1.91 -21.79
CA PRO A 234 -10.24 1.97 -22.47
C PRO A 234 -9.06 1.47 -21.63
N ALA A 235 -9.03 1.79 -20.34
CA ALA A 235 -7.99 1.31 -19.44
C ALA A 235 -8.02 -0.22 -19.24
N CYS A 236 -9.22 -0.83 -19.18
CA CYS A 236 -9.36 -2.30 -19.10
C CYS A 236 -8.95 -2.96 -20.41
N VAL A 237 -9.29 -2.37 -21.55
CA VAL A 237 -8.89 -2.85 -22.87
C VAL A 237 -7.37 -2.82 -23.03
N GLU A 238 -6.72 -1.71 -22.67
CA GLU A 238 -5.26 -1.58 -22.69
C GLU A 238 -4.58 -2.63 -21.79
N MET A 239 -5.06 -2.79 -20.56
CA MET A 239 -4.58 -3.82 -19.64
C MET A 239 -4.74 -5.22 -20.23
N THR A 240 -5.89 -5.52 -20.83
CA THR A 240 -6.16 -6.83 -21.45
C THR A 240 -5.22 -7.09 -22.63
N GLN A 241 -4.97 -6.09 -23.47
CA GLN A 241 -4.01 -6.18 -24.57
C GLN A 241 -2.59 -6.45 -24.06
N TYR A 242 -2.21 -5.77 -22.98
CA TYR A 242 -0.91 -5.99 -22.34
C TYR A 242 -0.76 -7.43 -21.84
N TRP A 243 -1.74 -7.96 -21.11
CA TRP A 243 -1.68 -9.30 -20.56
C TRP A 243 -1.79 -10.40 -21.63
N ASN A 244 -2.54 -10.19 -22.71
CA ASN A 244 -2.59 -11.12 -23.86
C ASN A 244 -1.20 -11.34 -24.50
N ALA A 245 -0.30 -10.38 -24.40
CA ALA A 245 1.08 -10.53 -24.88
C ALA A 245 2.01 -11.24 -23.89
N GLN A 246 1.58 -11.46 -22.64
CA GLN A 246 2.41 -11.98 -21.56
C GLN A 246 2.03 -13.39 -21.13
N VAL A 247 0.76 -13.77 -21.24
CA VAL A 247 0.23 -15.04 -20.75
C VAL A 247 -0.68 -15.72 -21.77
N PRO A 248 -0.86 -17.05 -21.70
CA PRO A 248 -1.81 -17.76 -22.55
C PRO A 248 -3.24 -17.20 -22.42
N THR A 249 -3.98 -17.17 -23.53
CA THR A 249 -5.35 -16.63 -23.60
C THR A 249 -6.30 -17.32 -22.62
N ASP A 250 -6.18 -18.65 -22.46
CA ASP A 250 -7.03 -19.40 -21.52
C ASP A 250 -6.76 -19.01 -20.07
N ASP A 251 -5.51 -18.79 -19.69
CA ASP A 251 -5.13 -18.36 -18.35
C ASP A 251 -5.67 -16.95 -18.06
N LEU A 252 -5.55 -16.06 -19.04
CA LEU A 252 -6.12 -14.72 -18.95
C LEU A 252 -7.64 -14.75 -18.83
N GLY A 253 -8.32 -15.56 -19.66
CA GLY A 253 -9.77 -15.75 -19.60
C GLY A 253 -10.23 -16.31 -18.25
N ASN A 254 -9.46 -17.20 -17.63
CA ASN A 254 -9.74 -17.72 -16.30
C ASN A 254 -9.61 -16.61 -15.24
N ALA A 255 -8.56 -15.81 -15.29
CA ALA A 255 -8.35 -14.70 -14.35
C ALA A 255 -9.46 -13.63 -14.45
N ILE A 256 -9.89 -13.29 -15.66
CA ILE A 256 -11.01 -12.36 -15.89
C ILE A 256 -12.31 -12.90 -15.28
N ARG A 257 -12.65 -14.16 -15.55
CA ARG A 257 -13.85 -14.80 -14.99
C ARG A 257 -13.83 -14.81 -13.47
N GLU A 258 -12.67 -15.11 -12.88
CA GLU A 258 -12.53 -15.13 -11.44
C GLU A 258 -12.71 -13.72 -10.84
N ALA A 259 -12.10 -12.69 -11.41
CA ALA A 259 -12.26 -11.31 -10.96
C ALA A 259 -13.72 -10.85 -11.03
N MET A 260 -14.40 -11.12 -12.14
CA MET A 260 -15.82 -10.80 -12.30
C MET A 260 -16.69 -11.54 -11.29
N THR A 261 -16.41 -12.82 -11.05
CA THR A 261 -17.12 -13.62 -10.04
C THR A 261 -16.94 -13.03 -8.65
N ARG A 262 -15.72 -12.65 -8.27
CA ARG A 262 -15.43 -12.01 -6.98
C ARG A 262 -16.20 -10.71 -6.79
N LEU A 263 -16.36 -9.94 -7.86
CA LEU A 263 -17.09 -8.66 -7.87
C LEU A 263 -18.62 -8.84 -8.01
N GLY A 264 -19.11 -10.04 -8.26
CA GLY A 264 -20.52 -10.31 -8.52
C GLY A 264 -21.02 -9.75 -9.86
N LEU A 265 -20.12 -9.59 -10.83
CA LEU A 265 -20.42 -9.09 -12.16
C LEU A 265 -20.83 -10.24 -13.09
N PRO A 266 -21.82 -10.04 -14.00
CA PRO A 266 -22.20 -11.05 -14.99
C PRO A 266 -21.07 -11.23 -16.01
N PHE A 267 -20.69 -12.48 -16.24
CA PHE A 267 -19.82 -12.82 -17.37
C PHE A 267 -20.70 -13.04 -18.60
N VAL A 268 -20.61 -12.13 -19.57
CA VAL A 268 -21.22 -12.30 -20.90
C VAL A 268 -20.12 -12.91 -21.76
N GLY A 269 -20.22 -14.25 -21.99
CA GLY A 269 -19.28 -15.02 -22.80
C GLY A 269 -19.41 -14.75 -24.29
#